data_aed37047c4de66fd99d95d73d1b6cb1d
#
_entry.id   aed37047c4de66fd99d95d73d1b6cb1d
#
_cell.length_a   1.000
_cell.length_b   1.000
_cell.length_c   1.000
_cell.angle_alpha   90.00
_cell.angle_beta   90.00
_cell.angle_gamma   90.00
#
_symmetry.space_group_name_H-M   'P 1'
#
loop_
_entity.id
_entity.type
_entity.pdbx_description
1 polymer ?
#
loop_
_entity_poly.entity_id
_entity_poly.type
_entity_poly.pdbx_seq_one_letter_code
_entity_poly.pdbx_strand_id
1 'polypeptide(L)'
;NGFVDLFVKTTSEAAYASSLLKGKGDKIAADQAAVDKMRLFLNNIPMKGRIVIGEGEMDEAPMLYINELVGTGIGEELDIAVDPLEGTNLTAKNLPNAMSVLAVSKKDNLLHAPDTYMEKIAVGKNIKEGVIDLDFGITKNLKNLADFKNTTPDKLTICLLERERHDHIVKDAKQLGTKIKFISDGDVAGAIYA
;
A
#
# COMPACT_ATOMS: atom_id res chain seq x y z
N ASN A 1 -13.25 19.10 -6.02
CA ASN A 1 -13.68 17.90 -6.79
C ASN A 1 -14.37 16.94 -5.82
N GLY A 2 -15.73 16.90 -5.87
CA GLY A 2 -16.54 16.26 -4.83
C GLY A 2 -16.17 14.80 -4.46
N PHE A 3 -15.75 13.95 -5.41
CA PHE A 3 -15.34 12.58 -5.12
C PHE A 3 -14.02 12.49 -4.34
N VAL A 4 -13.01 13.27 -4.72
CA VAL A 4 -11.71 13.26 -4.01
C VAL A 4 -11.90 13.61 -2.53
N ASP A 5 -12.70 14.63 -2.23
CA ASP A 5 -12.95 15.04 -0.84
C ASP A 5 -13.68 13.93 -0.03
N LEU A 6 -14.60 13.20 -0.67
CA LEU A 6 -15.32 12.09 -0.03
C LEU A 6 -14.37 10.92 0.27
N PHE A 7 -13.49 10.55 -0.65
CA PHE A 7 -12.52 9.48 -0.44
C PHE A 7 -11.44 9.87 0.59
N VAL A 8 -10.94 11.12 0.55
CA VAL A 8 -10.04 11.63 1.59
C VAL A 8 -10.70 11.60 2.97
N LYS A 9 -11.98 11.97 3.07
CA LYS A 9 -12.73 11.84 4.33
C LYS A 9 -12.82 10.39 4.77
N THR A 10 -13.10 9.46 3.87
CA THR A 10 -13.20 8.03 4.17
C THR A 10 -11.91 7.48 4.79
N THR A 11 -10.75 7.74 4.17
CA THR A 11 -9.46 7.31 4.69
C THR A 11 -9.11 8.02 6.01
N SER A 12 -9.44 9.31 6.14
CA SER A 12 -9.20 10.07 7.36
C SER A 12 -9.97 9.52 8.56
N GLU A 13 -11.23 9.14 8.35
CA GLU A 13 -12.09 8.58 9.40
C GLU A 13 -11.65 7.16 9.80
N ALA A 14 -11.22 6.34 8.84
CA ALA A 14 -10.64 5.03 9.11
C ALA A 14 -9.33 5.16 9.90
N ALA A 15 -8.42 6.04 9.48
CA ALA A 15 -7.18 6.33 10.20
C ALA A 15 -7.43 6.87 11.60
N TYR A 16 -8.41 7.76 11.78
CA TYR A 16 -8.79 8.28 13.09
C TYR A 16 -9.30 7.17 13.99
N ALA A 17 -10.19 6.30 13.52
CA ALA A 17 -10.75 5.22 14.32
C ALA A 17 -9.67 4.26 14.82
N SER A 18 -8.76 3.83 13.93
CA SER A 18 -7.64 2.97 14.32
C SER A 18 -6.66 3.66 15.28
N SER A 19 -6.47 4.99 15.14
CA SER A 19 -5.57 5.76 15.98
C SER A 19 -5.96 5.76 17.47
N LEU A 20 -7.23 5.59 17.79
CA LEU A 20 -7.74 5.49 19.18
C LEU A 20 -7.26 4.19 19.87
N LEU A 21 -6.79 3.21 19.08
CA LEU A 21 -6.26 1.94 19.54
C LEU A 21 -4.72 1.87 19.45
N LYS A 22 -4.08 2.96 19.07
CA LYS A 22 -2.64 3.08 18.95
C LYS A 22 -1.93 2.73 20.26
N GLY A 23 -0.94 1.85 20.20
CA GLY A 23 -0.13 1.44 21.33
C GLY A 23 -0.82 0.49 22.32
N LYS A 24 -2.01 -0.02 22.00
CA LYS A 24 -2.73 -0.96 22.86
C LYS A 24 -2.32 -2.42 22.67
N GLY A 25 -1.45 -2.72 21.71
CA GLY A 25 -0.98 -4.08 21.41
C GLY A 25 -1.99 -4.96 20.68
N ASP A 26 -3.20 -4.47 20.41
CA ASP A 26 -4.27 -5.20 19.74
C ASP A 26 -4.39 -4.75 18.27
N LYS A 27 -3.69 -5.45 17.40
CA LYS A 27 -3.70 -5.16 15.96
C LYS A 27 -5.04 -5.49 15.30
N ILE A 28 -5.75 -6.52 15.81
CA ILE A 28 -7.03 -6.96 15.23
C ILE A 28 -8.10 -5.91 15.51
N ALA A 29 -8.20 -5.44 16.75
CA ALA A 29 -9.16 -4.40 17.10
C ALA A 29 -8.88 -3.08 16.37
N ALA A 30 -7.59 -2.72 16.17
CA ALA A 30 -7.20 -1.52 15.44
C ALA A 30 -7.58 -1.60 13.95
N ASP A 31 -7.39 -2.76 13.35
CA ASP A 31 -7.77 -3.06 11.98
C ASP A 31 -9.29 -3.01 11.80
N GLN A 32 -10.02 -3.74 12.62
CA GLN A 32 -11.48 -3.77 12.59
C GLN A 32 -12.10 -2.36 12.73
N ALA A 33 -11.54 -1.52 13.58
CA ALA A 33 -12.02 -0.14 13.74
C ALA A 33 -11.84 0.69 12.45
N ALA A 34 -10.75 0.47 11.71
CA ALA A 34 -10.53 1.11 10.41
C ALA A 34 -11.49 0.57 9.34
N VAL A 35 -11.64 -0.76 9.25
CA VAL A 35 -12.55 -1.44 8.32
C VAL A 35 -13.99 -0.94 8.50
N ASP A 36 -14.49 -0.94 9.74
CA ASP A 36 -15.86 -0.50 10.05
C ASP A 36 -16.12 0.94 9.58
N LYS A 37 -15.17 1.83 9.86
CA LYS A 37 -15.29 3.24 9.46
C LYS A 37 -15.16 3.44 7.96
N MET A 38 -14.20 2.80 7.33
CA MET A 38 -14.03 2.89 5.87
C MET A 38 -15.31 2.41 5.16
N ARG A 39 -15.84 1.26 5.52
CA ARG A 39 -17.07 0.73 4.94
C ARG A 39 -18.28 1.65 5.16
N LEU A 40 -18.44 2.18 6.39
CA LEU A 40 -19.51 3.12 6.70
C LEU A 40 -19.46 4.35 5.80
N PHE A 41 -18.28 4.93 5.59
CA PHE A 41 -18.12 6.14 4.78
C PHE A 41 -18.24 5.84 3.30
N LEU A 42 -17.69 4.75 2.80
CA LEU A 42 -17.88 4.32 1.41
C LEU A 42 -19.36 4.17 1.06
N ASN A 43 -20.16 3.56 1.94
CA ASN A 43 -21.60 3.33 1.71
C ASN A 43 -22.43 4.61 1.64
N ASN A 44 -21.89 5.75 2.06
CA ASN A 44 -22.56 7.05 1.92
C ASN A 44 -22.15 7.83 0.66
N ILE A 45 -21.23 7.32 -0.14
CA ILE A 45 -20.80 7.98 -1.38
C ILE A 45 -21.81 7.67 -2.51
N PRO A 46 -22.25 8.68 -3.30
CA PRO A 46 -23.17 8.45 -4.42
C PRO A 46 -22.45 7.80 -5.61
N MET A 47 -22.21 6.52 -5.51
CA MET A 47 -21.54 5.68 -6.49
C MET A 47 -22.11 4.24 -6.48
N LYS A 48 -21.78 3.48 -7.52
CA LYS A 48 -21.86 2.03 -7.58
C LYS A 48 -20.44 1.49 -7.48
N GLY A 49 -19.92 1.39 -6.27
CA GLY A 49 -18.57 0.93 -6.00
C GLY A 49 -18.48 -0.59 -5.91
N ARG A 50 -17.37 -1.17 -6.37
CA ARG A 50 -17.01 -2.58 -6.22
C ARG A 50 -15.61 -2.68 -5.65
N ILE A 51 -15.45 -3.42 -4.57
CA ILE A 51 -14.13 -3.74 -4.03
C ILE A 51 -13.46 -4.76 -4.94
N VAL A 52 -12.32 -4.43 -5.51
CA VAL A 52 -11.53 -5.34 -6.38
C VAL A 52 -10.26 -5.86 -5.70
N ILE A 53 -9.74 -5.11 -4.73
CA ILE A 53 -8.72 -5.54 -3.78
C ILE A 53 -9.18 -5.06 -2.40
N GLY A 54 -9.27 -5.97 -1.44
CA GLY A 54 -9.83 -5.68 -0.11
C GLY A 54 -9.25 -6.58 0.96
N GLU A 55 -10.03 -6.85 2.00
CA GLU A 55 -9.63 -7.58 3.22
C GLU A 55 -9.58 -9.12 3.05
N GLY A 56 -9.78 -9.62 1.86
CA GLY A 56 -9.82 -11.05 1.54
C GLY A 56 -11.13 -11.47 0.87
N GLU A 57 -11.41 -12.76 0.88
CA GLU A 57 -12.64 -13.34 0.32
C GLU A 57 -13.81 -13.21 1.30
N MET A 58 -15.04 -13.34 0.82
CA MET A 58 -16.27 -13.11 1.60
C MET A 58 -16.38 -13.97 2.87
N ASP A 59 -15.89 -15.18 2.84
CA ASP A 59 -15.92 -16.15 3.95
C ASP A 59 -14.80 -15.93 4.98
N GLU A 60 -13.75 -15.20 4.62
CA GLU A 60 -12.63 -14.84 5.48
C GLU A 60 -12.75 -13.41 6.05
N ALA A 61 -13.35 -12.51 5.27
CA ALA A 61 -13.51 -11.09 5.61
C ALA A 61 -15.00 -10.70 5.54
N PRO A 62 -15.66 -10.42 6.68
CA PRO A 62 -17.08 -10.08 6.69
C PRO A 62 -17.40 -8.71 6.09
N MET A 63 -16.37 -7.86 5.89
CA MET A 63 -16.51 -6.50 5.34
C MET A 63 -15.35 -6.13 4.43
N LEU A 64 -15.62 -5.32 3.39
CA LEU A 64 -14.64 -4.88 2.39
C LEU A 64 -13.94 -6.04 1.68
N TYR A 65 -14.67 -7.16 1.52
CA TYR A 65 -14.18 -8.33 0.80
C TYR A 65 -14.21 -8.11 -0.72
N ILE A 66 -13.47 -8.93 -1.44
CA ILE A 66 -13.41 -8.89 -2.91
C ILE A 66 -14.81 -9.12 -3.49
N ASN A 67 -15.23 -8.24 -4.41
CA ASN A 67 -16.55 -8.12 -5.03
C ASN A 67 -17.65 -7.57 -4.10
N GLU A 68 -17.37 -7.12 -2.89
CA GLU A 68 -18.37 -6.39 -2.10
C GLU A 68 -18.79 -5.12 -2.85
N LEU A 69 -20.12 -4.88 -2.90
CA LEU A 69 -20.67 -3.66 -3.45
C LEU A 69 -20.79 -2.60 -2.35
N VAL A 70 -20.27 -1.42 -2.61
CA VAL A 70 -20.30 -0.27 -1.71
C VAL A 70 -20.82 0.98 -2.41
N GLY A 71 -21.21 1.97 -1.64
CA GLY A 71 -21.83 3.20 -2.13
C GLY A 71 -23.35 3.15 -2.04
N THR A 72 -24.01 4.23 -2.44
CA THR A 72 -25.47 4.32 -2.38
C THR A 72 -26.19 3.51 -3.48
N GLY A 73 -25.44 2.90 -4.40
CA GLY A 73 -25.98 2.23 -5.58
C GLY A 73 -26.45 3.17 -6.69
N ILE A 74 -26.21 4.47 -6.55
CA ILE A 74 -26.57 5.50 -7.53
C ILE A 74 -25.31 6.29 -7.90
N GLY A 75 -25.06 6.51 -9.19
CA GLY A 75 -23.92 7.29 -9.67
C GLY A 75 -22.98 6.47 -10.55
N GLU A 76 -21.71 6.89 -10.62
CA GLU A 76 -20.69 6.25 -11.45
C GLU A 76 -20.37 4.83 -10.95
N GLU A 77 -20.04 3.93 -11.90
CA GLU A 77 -19.51 2.59 -11.60
C GLU A 77 -18.00 2.71 -11.40
N LEU A 78 -17.55 2.35 -10.18
CA LEU A 78 -16.16 2.49 -9.77
C LEU A 78 -15.60 1.19 -9.20
N ASP A 79 -14.35 0.87 -9.54
CA ASP A 79 -13.55 -0.16 -8.89
C ASP A 79 -12.70 0.49 -7.79
N ILE A 80 -12.60 -0.21 -6.66
CA ILE A 80 -11.95 0.29 -5.46
C ILE A 80 -11.00 -0.77 -4.93
N ALA A 81 -9.74 -0.40 -4.71
CA ALA A 81 -8.76 -1.17 -3.97
C ALA A 81 -8.56 -0.51 -2.61
N VAL A 82 -8.66 -1.26 -1.52
CA VAL A 82 -8.56 -0.72 -0.15
C VAL A 82 -7.54 -1.48 0.67
N ASP A 83 -6.92 -0.75 1.58
CA ASP A 83 -6.29 -1.26 2.79
C ASP A 83 -6.65 -0.27 3.92
N PRO A 84 -7.64 -0.60 4.75
CA PRO A 84 -8.15 0.28 5.80
C PRO A 84 -7.09 0.63 6.85
N LEU A 85 -6.18 -0.30 7.15
CA LEU A 85 -5.07 -0.10 8.06
C LEU A 85 -3.79 -0.79 7.60
N GLU A 86 -3.14 -0.24 6.60
CA GLU A 86 -1.80 -0.61 6.18
C GLU A 86 -0.82 -0.44 7.33
N GLY A 87 -0.17 -1.54 7.73
CA GLY A 87 0.74 -1.55 8.87
C GLY A 87 0.04 -1.68 10.23
N THR A 88 -0.83 -2.67 10.39
CA THR A 88 -1.56 -2.97 11.64
C THR A 88 -0.63 -3.10 12.85
N ASN A 89 0.55 -3.74 12.68
CA ASN A 89 1.55 -3.86 13.73
C ASN A 89 2.14 -2.50 14.15
N LEU A 90 2.28 -1.56 13.22
CA LEU A 90 2.78 -0.21 13.53
C LEU A 90 1.81 0.52 14.45
N THR A 91 0.51 0.45 14.15
CA THR A 91 -0.54 1.02 15.02
C THR A 91 -0.55 0.34 16.38
N ALA A 92 -0.58 -0.98 16.45
CA ALA A 92 -0.62 -1.72 17.72
C ALA A 92 0.58 -1.39 18.62
N LYS A 93 1.77 -1.18 18.05
CA LYS A 93 3.02 -0.89 18.76
C LYS A 93 3.31 0.61 18.93
N ASN A 94 2.43 1.51 18.51
CA ASN A 94 2.65 2.96 18.53
C ASN A 94 3.89 3.39 17.69
N LEU A 95 4.11 2.75 16.55
CA LEU A 95 5.18 3.08 15.61
C LEU A 95 4.65 4.01 14.50
N PRO A 96 5.51 4.79 13.84
CA PRO A 96 5.12 5.66 12.74
C PRO A 96 4.86 4.86 11.45
N ASN A 97 4.21 5.53 10.47
CA ASN A 97 4.00 5.11 9.08
C ASN A 97 2.87 4.07 8.85
N ALA A 98 2.02 3.79 9.84
CA ALA A 98 0.73 3.19 9.53
C ALA A 98 -0.13 4.19 8.75
N MET A 99 -0.94 3.71 7.80
CA MET A 99 -1.82 4.56 7.01
C MET A 99 -3.12 3.86 6.65
N SER A 100 -4.13 4.63 6.30
CA SER A 100 -5.33 4.15 5.64
C SER A 100 -5.25 4.55 4.18
N VAL A 101 -5.41 3.61 3.26
CA VAL A 101 -5.20 3.87 1.83
C VAL A 101 -6.31 3.25 0.99
N LEU A 102 -6.66 3.93 -0.09
CA LEU A 102 -7.49 3.39 -1.15
C LEU A 102 -7.08 3.95 -2.51
N ALA A 103 -7.34 3.16 -3.54
CA ALA A 103 -7.24 3.59 -4.93
C ALA A 103 -8.60 3.40 -5.61
N VAL A 104 -8.96 4.36 -6.45
CA VAL A 104 -10.26 4.35 -7.14
C VAL A 104 -10.06 4.60 -8.62
N SER A 105 -10.75 3.84 -9.45
CA SER A 105 -10.82 4.04 -10.89
C SER A 105 -12.21 3.74 -11.41
N LYS A 106 -12.47 4.11 -12.67
CA LYS A 106 -13.67 3.64 -13.36
C LYS A 106 -13.65 2.12 -13.42
N LYS A 107 -14.83 1.53 -13.46
CA LYS A 107 -15.02 0.09 -13.56
C LYS A 107 -14.12 -0.55 -14.62
N ASP A 108 -13.54 -1.69 -14.28
CA ASP A 108 -12.66 -2.52 -15.09
C ASP A 108 -11.30 -1.87 -15.47
N ASN A 109 -10.87 -0.83 -14.72
CA ASN A 109 -9.57 -0.17 -14.90
C ASN A 109 -8.58 -0.42 -13.76
N LEU A 110 -8.94 -1.18 -12.73
CA LEU A 110 -7.99 -1.67 -11.74
C LEU A 110 -7.68 -3.14 -11.99
N LEU A 111 -6.40 -3.50 -11.81
CA LEU A 111 -5.99 -4.90 -11.85
C LEU A 111 -6.66 -5.65 -10.69
N HIS A 112 -7.36 -6.74 -11.02
CA HIS A 112 -7.79 -7.70 -10.02
C HIS A 112 -6.57 -8.57 -9.65
N ALA A 113 -5.81 -8.13 -8.65
CA ALA A 113 -4.62 -8.85 -8.19
C ALA A 113 -5.04 -10.02 -7.28
N PRO A 114 -4.48 -11.22 -7.46
CA PRO A 114 -4.67 -12.31 -6.51
C PRO A 114 -4.03 -11.95 -5.16
N ASP A 115 -4.57 -12.47 -4.07
CA ASP A 115 -3.98 -12.31 -2.73
C ASP A 115 -2.72 -13.17 -2.61
N THR A 116 -1.62 -12.65 -3.14
CA THR A 116 -0.30 -13.31 -3.15
C THR A 116 0.81 -12.28 -3.15
N TYR A 117 1.99 -12.70 -2.69
CA TYR A 117 3.20 -11.89 -2.81
C TYR A 117 3.63 -11.78 -4.28
N MET A 118 4.00 -10.59 -4.69
CA MET A 118 4.52 -10.28 -6.02
C MET A 118 5.80 -9.48 -5.91
N GLU A 119 6.72 -9.68 -6.84
CA GLU A 119 7.88 -8.83 -6.98
C GLU A 119 7.45 -7.44 -7.47
N LYS A 120 7.89 -6.41 -6.76
CA LYS A 120 7.54 -5.00 -7.04
C LYS A 120 8.77 -4.12 -6.86
N ILE A 121 8.90 -3.12 -7.71
CA ILE A 121 9.89 -2.05 -7.57
C ILE A 121 9.15 -0.71 -7.69
N ALA A 122 9.36 0.18 -6.72
CA ALA A 122 8.92 1.56 -6.80
C ALA A 122 10.13 2.49 -6.93
N VAL A 123 10.05 3.47 -7.80
CA VAL A 123 11.07 4.52 -7.99
C VAL A 123 10.38 5.86 -8.25
N GLY A 124 11.07 6.96 -8.00
CA GLY A 124 10.53 8.30 -8.21
C GLY A 124 10.09 8.54 -9.66
N LYS A 125 9.10 9.39 -9.84
CA LYS A 125 8.40 9.70 -11.11
C LYS A 125 9.27 10.16 -12.28
N ASN A 126 10.49 10.63 -12.00
CA ASN A 126 11.40 11.18 -13.02
C ASN A 126 12.38 10.14 -13.59
N ILE A 127 12.25 8.87 -13.21
CA ILE A 127 13.09 7.80 -13.75
C ILE A 127 12.52 7.37 -15.10
N LYS A 128 13.38 7.38 -16.14
CA LYS A 128 12.97 7.00 -17.49
C LYS A 128 12.69 5.51 -17.58
N GLU A 129 11.77 5.16 -18.46
CA GLU A 129 11.51 3.76 -18.84
C GLU A 129 12.82 3.07 -19.29
N GLY A 130 12.97 1.80 -18.91
CA GLY A 130 14.15 0.99 -19.21
C GLY A 130 15.36 1.20 -18.30
N VAL A 131 15.34 2.18 -17.41
CA VAL A 131 16.40 2.34 -16.38
C VAL A 131 16.28 1.25 -15.31
N ILE A 132 15.05 0.95 -14.89
CA ILE A 132 14.72 -0.05 -13.88
C ILE A 132 13.78 -1.09 -14.49
N ASP A 133 14.00 -2.35 -14.16
CA ASP A 133 13.16 -3.46 -14.59
C ASP A 133 13.26 -4.61 -13.57
N LEU A 134 12.16 -5.34 -13.36
CA LEU A 134 12.15 -6.52 -12.47
C LEU A 134 13.12 -7.60 -12.96
N ASP A 135 13.24 -7.78 -14.29
CA ASP A 135 14.09 -8.79 -14.91
C ASP A 135 15.59 -8.46 -14.80
N PHE A 136 15.96 -7.25 -14.44
CA PHE A 136 17.38 -6.88 -14.33
C PHE A 136 18.07 -7.40 -13.08
N GLY A 137 17.33 -7.75 -12.05
CA GLY A 137 17.86 -8.03 -10.72
C GLY A 137 18.40 -6.77 -10.03
N ILE A 138 18.62 -6.87 -8.71
CA ILE A 138 18.94 -5.70 -7.86
C ILE A 138 20.27 -5.04 -8.24
N THR A 139 21.30 -5.80 -8.53
CA THR A 139 22.64 -5.26 -8.87
C THR A 139 22.61 -4.37 -10.11
N LYS A 140 21.95 -4.83 -11.19
CA LYS A 140 21.84 -4.05 -12.42
C LYS A 140 20.94 -2.84 -12.24
N ASN A 141 19.82 -3.00 -11.55
CA ASN A 141 18.91 -1.90 -11.24
C ASN A 141 19.60 -0.78 -10.48
N LEU A 142 20.39 -1.10 -9.45
CA LEU A 142 21.13 -0.11 -8.66
C LEU A 142 22.21 0.60 -9.48
N LYS A 143 22.94 -0.11 -10.33
CA LYS A 143 23.92 0.50 -11.24
C LYS A 143 23.27 1.43 -12.23
N ASN A 144 22.23 0.96 -12.94
CA ASN A 144 21.48 1.78 -13.90
C ASN A 144 20.89 3.04 -13.25
N LEU A 145 20.32 2.90 -12.07
CA LEU A 145 19.75 4.05 -11.33
C LEU A 145 20.86 5.04 -10.92
N ALA A 146 22.02 4.54 -10.46
CA ALA A 146 23.15 5.38 -10.10
C ALA A 146 23.68 6.15 -11.32
N ASP A 147 23.88 5.46 -12.44
CA ASP A 147 24.31 6.07 -13.71
C ASP A 147 23.31 7.12 -14.19
N PHE A 148 22.02 6.81 -14.18
CA PHE A 148 20.93 7.74 -14.54
C PHE A 148 20.94 9.01 -13.68
N LYS A 149 21.22 8.85 -12.38
CA LYS A 149 21.31 9.97 -11.42
C LYS A 149 22.71 10.64 -11.37
N ASN A 150 23.65 10.26 -12.24
CA ASN A 150 25.03 10.71 -12.22
C ASN A 150 25.70 10.58 -10.84
N THR A 151 25.54 9.41 -10.22
CA THR A 151 26.06 9.09 -8.89
C THR A 151 26.61 7.67 -8.83
N THR A 152 26.89 7.17 -7.65
CA THR A 152 27.38 5.80 -7.42
C THR A 152 26.40 5.01 -6.55
N PRO A 153 26.36 3.67 -6.64
CA PRO A 153 25.39 2.86 -5.88
C PRO A 153 25.46 3.05 -4.35
N ASP A 154 26.62 3.37 -3.78
CA ASP A 154 26.81 3.65 -2.35
C ASP A 154 26.12 4.95 -1.87
N LYS A 155 25.73 5.82 -2.79
CA LYS A 155 24.92 7.03 -2.51
C LYS A 155 23.43 6.79 -2.58
N LEU A 156 23.01 5.65 -3.10
CA LEU A 156 21.60 5.27 -3.14
C LEU A 156 21.14 4.69 -1.80
N THR A 157 19.84 4.74 -1.57
CA THR A 157 19.17 4.07 -0.47
C THR A 157 18.00 3.26 -1.02
N ILE A 158 17.93 2.00 -0.67
CA ILE A 158 16.74 1.17 -0.92
C ILE A 158 15.93 1.01 0.36
N CYS A 159 14.61 0.89 0.22
CA CYS A 159 13.69 0.56 1.31
C CYS A 159 13.07 -0.79 1.05
N LEU A 160 13.07 -1.69 2.02
CA LEU A 160 12.46 -3.00 1.91
C LEU A 160 12.01 -3.54 3.27
N LEU A 161 11.04 -4.44 3.27
CA LEU A 161 10.64 -5.17 4.45
C LEU A 161 11.77 -6.10 4.91
N GLU A 162 12.02 -6.13 6.22
CA GLU A 162 12.95 -7.08 6.83
C GLU A 162 12.31 -8.48 6.86
N ARG A 163 12.61 -9.27 5.83
CA ARG A 163 12.08 -10.63 5.62
C ARG A 163 13.15 -11.51 4.98
N GLU A 164 13.21 -12.77 5.38
CA GLU A 164 14.17 -13.75 4.84
C GLU A 164 14.13 -13.86 3.32
N ARG A 165 12.93 -13.76 2.71
CA ARG A 165 12.77 -13.75 1.25
C ARG A 165 13.51 -12.61 0.54
N HIS A 166 13.92 -11.56 1.27
CA HIS A 166 14.67 -10.41 0.74
C HIS A 166 16.19 -10.51 0.98
N ASP A 167 16.69 -11.57 1.61
CA ASP A 167 18.11 -11.68 1.96
C ASP A 167 19.03 -11.59 0.75
N HIS A 168 18.61 -12.12 -0.39
CA HIS A 168 19.36 -12.00 -1.64
C HIS A 168 19.49 -10.55 -2.11
N ILE A 169 18.43 -9.75 -1.99
CA ILE A 169 18.43 -8.30 -2.32
C ILE A 169 19.38 -7.57 -1.37
N VAL A 170 19.28 -7.87 -0.08
CA VAL A 170 20.13 -7.28 0.97
C VAL A 170 21.60 -7.58 0.71
N LYS A 171 21.92 -8.84 0.39
CA LYS A 171 23.29 -9.27 0.10
C LYS A 171 23.90 -8.50 -1.07
N ASP A 172 23.19 -8.44 -2.18
CA ASP A 172 23.67 -7.79 -3.39
C ASP A 172 23.77 -6.25 -3.23
N ALA A 173 22.82 -5.63 -2.56
CA ALA A 173 22.88 -4.20 -2.27
C ALA A 173 24.08 -3.85 -1.37
N LYS A 174 24.36 -4.66 -0.35
CA LYS A 174 25.52 -4.48 0.52
C LYS A 174 26.86 -4.60 -0.23
N GLN A 175 26.95 -5.51 -1.22
CA GLN A 175 28.15 -5.65 -2.06
C GLN A 175 28.45 -4.39 -2.87
N LEU A 176 27.42 -3.61 -3.22
CA LEU A 176 27.54 -2.33 -3.91
C LEU A 176 27.72 -1.13 -2.96
N GLY A 177 27.72 -1.37 -1.65
CA GLY A 177 27.75 -0.31 -0.64
C GLY A 177 26.44 0.48 -0.51
N THR A 178 25.37 0.04 -1.17
CA THR A 178 24.07 0.73 -1.15
C THR A 178 23.48 0.72 0.27
N LYS A 179 22.95 1.85 0.70
CA LYS A 179 22.30 1.98 2.00
C LYS A 179 20.95 1.27 1.99
N ILE A 180 20.62 0.63 3.10
CA ILE A 180 19.35 -0.11 3.23
C ILE A 180 18.57 0.48 4.39
N LYS A 181 17.31 0.88 4.11
CA LYS A 181 16.31 1.23 5.11
C LYS A 181 15.38 0.04 5.28
N PHE A 182 15.54 -0.67 6.37
CA PHE A 182 14.61 -1.74 6.73
C PHE A 182 13.34 -1.16 7.34
N ILE A 183 12.22 -1.74 6.96
CA ILE A 183 10.91 -1.53 7.59
C ILE A 183 10.36 -2.87 8.05
N SER A 184 9.68 -2.88 9.17
CA SER A 184 9.08 -4.11 9.72
C SER A 184 7.69 -4.37 9.16
N ASP A 185 7.01 -3.31 8.71
CA ASP A 185 5.64 -3.29 8.19
C ASP A 185 5.45 -1.98 7.41
N GLY A 186 4.33 -1.81 6.67
CA GLY A 186 4.02 -0.55 6.01
C GLY A 186 4.75 -0.34 4.68
N ASP A 187 4.74 -1.33 3.78
CA ASP A 187 5.43 -1.24 2.49
C ASP A 187 4.79 -0.24 1.50
N VAL A 188 3.50 0.05 1.63
CA VAL A 188 2.87 1.13 0.85
C VAL A 188 3.48 2.49 1.21
N ALA A 189 3.74 2.76 2.50
CA ALA A 189 4.46 3.96 2.91
C ALA A 189 5.88 3.99 2.30
N GLY A 190 6.56 2.84 2.30
CA GLY A 190 7.88 2.70 1.65
C GLY A 190 7.85 3.05 0.17
N ALA A 191 6.83 2.59 -0.57
CA ALA A 191 6.65 2.90 -1.99
C ALA A 191 6.32 4.38 -2.25
N ILE A 192 5.54 5.02 -1.39
CA ILE A 192 5.20 6.45 -1.52
C ILE A 192 6.42 7.36 -1.31
N TYR A 193 7.39 6.93 -0.48
CA TYR A 193 8.63 7.69 -0.24
C TYR A 193 9.69 7.55 -1.36
N ALA A 194 9.48 6.69 -2.37
CA ALA A 194 10.44 6.42 -3.45
C ALA A 194 10.59 7.59 -4.49
#